data_130d6f49dea3ec41c33a6cebfc0f3536
#
_entry.id   130d6f49dea3ec41c33a6cebfc0f3536
#
_cell.length_a   1.000
_cell.length_b   1.000
_cell.length_c   1.000
_cell.angle_alpha   90.00
_cell.angle_beta   90.00
_cell.angle_gamma   90.00
#
_symmetry.space_group_name_H-M   'P 1'
#
loop_
_entity.id
_entity.type
_entity.pdbx_description
1 polymer ?
#
loop_
_entity_poly.entity_id
_entity_poly.type
_entity_poly.pdbx_seq_one_letter_code
_entity_poly.pdbx_strand_id
1 'polypeptide(L)'
;MKDPNIADHERPLDELAKKDALQMGKLIRDKDLVPDFILSSTALRAKTTTELVVEGCEYKGDIALEQSLYKAKPKDYLKIIEGLSDRYVRVLLVGHNPAAEEAIEMFTGLVDIKMSACALAHLNLPIEKWSDLKQEKNNIRAESIEVMRPEELS
;
A
#
# COMPACT_ATOMS: atom_id res chain seq x y z
N MET A 1 0.27 -23.47 5.32
CA MET A 1 -0.33 -23.74 6.65
C MET A 1 0.27 -22.83 7.71
N LYS A 2 -0.54 -22.30 8.58
CA LYS A 2 -0.07 -21.40 9.63
C LYS A 2 0.51 -22.19 10.80
N ASP A 3 1.72 -21.87 11.18
CA ASP A 3 2.33 -22.45 12.37
C ASP A 3 1.69 -21.81 13.62
N PRO A 4 1.02 -22.60 14.48
CA PRO A 4 0.34 -22.03 15.66
C PRO A 4 1.29 -21.46 16.71
N ASN A 5 2.59 -21.79 16.59
CA ASN A 5 3.63 -21.33 17.51
C ASN A 5 4.24 -19.97 17.11
N ILE A 6 3.87 -19.47 15.92
CA ILE A 6 4.38 -18.18 15.44
C ILE A 6 3.28 -17.13 15.57
N ALA A 7 3.59 -16.01 16.25
CA ALA A 7 2.67 -14.89 16.35
C ALA A 7 2.36 -14.34 14.95
N ASP A 8 1.15 -13.84 14.75
CA ASP A 8 0.74 -13.34 13.45
C ASP A 8 1.71 -12.29 12.89
N HIS A 9 2.16 -11.37 13.75
CA HIS A 9 3.08 -10.30 13.36
C HIS A 9 4.42 -10.86 12.81
N GLU A 10 4.81 -12.03 13.27
CA GLU A 10 6.10 -12.65 12.89
C GLU A 10 5.95 -13.67 11.76
N ARG A 11 4.78 -13.81 11.18
CA ARG A 11 4.60 -14.77 10.09
C ARG A 11 5.35 -14.35 8.86
N PRO A 12 6.09 -15.27 8.24
CA PRO A 12 6.79 -14.97 7.00
C PRO A 12 5.84 -14.95 5.81
N LEU A 13 6.28 -14.29 4.75
CA LEU A 13 5.60 -14.30 3.47
C LEU A 13 5.89 -15.62 2.77
N ASP A 14 4.87 -16.23 2.13
CA ASP A 14 5.09 -17.49 1.41
C ASP A 14 5.84 -17.26 0.08
N GLU A 15 6.33 -18.33 -0.52
CA GLU A 15 7.21 -18.24 -1.70
C GLU A 15 6.50 -17.67 -2.92
N LEU A 16 5.21 -17.99 -3.13
CA LEU A 16 4.46 -17.44 -4.25
C LEU A 16 4.31 -15.92 -4.08
N ALA A 17 3.96 -15.48 -2.88
CA ALA A 17 3.79 -14.06 -2.61
C ALA A 17 5.11 -13.28 -2.75
N LYS A 18 6.24 -13.90 -2.40
CA LYS A 18 7.56 -13.30 -2.62
C LYS A 18 7.80 -13.04 -4.10
N LYS A 19 7.49 -14.02 -4.93
CA LYS A 19 7.64 -13.91 -6.38
C LYS A 19 6.72 -12.81 -6.91
N ASP A 20 5.48 -12.77 -6.44
CA ASP A 20 4.50 -11.76 -6.85
C ASP A 20 4.94 -10.35 -6.45
N ALA A 21 5.50 -10.19 -5.24
CA ALA A 21 5.97 -8.89 -4.76
C ALA A 21 7.09 -8.34 -5.65
N LEU A 22 8.04 -9.19 -6.00
CA LEU A 22 9.13 -8.79 -6.90
C LEU A 22 8.58 -8.38 -8.27
N GLN A 23 7.63 -9.14 -8.80
CA GLN A 23 7.01 -8.85 -10.08
C GLN A 23 6.24 -7.53 -10.06
N MET A 24 5.53 -7.26 -8.97
CA MET A 24 4.82 -5.99 -8.81
C MET A 24 5.78 -4.81 -8.75
N GLY A 25 6.94 -4.99 -8.10
CA GLY A 25 7.97 -3.96 -8.11
C GLY A 25 8.44 -3.64 -9.52
N LYS A 26 8.68 -4.66 -10.34
CA LYS A 26 9.07 -4.48 -11.74
C LYS A 26 7.98 -3.77 -12.53
N LEU A 27 6.73 -4.09 -12.27
CA LEU A 27 5.59 -3.42 -12.91
C LEU A 27 5.54 -1.94 -12.57
N ILE A 28 5.75 -1.60 -11.30
CA ILE A 28 5.82 -0.22 -10.85
C ILE A 28 6.87 0.56 -11.62
N ARG A 29 8.06 -0.03 -11.77
CA ARG A 29 9.14 0.58 -12.54
C ARG A 29 8.73 0.77 -14.00
N ASP A 30 8.20 -0.28 -14.62
CA ASP A 30 7.85 -0.26 -16.04
C ASP A 30 6.73 0.72 -16.37
N LYS A 31 5.85 0.99 -15.41
CA LYS A 31 4.78 1.96 -15.55
C LYS A 31 5.18 3.39 -15.13
N ASP A 32 6.43 3.57 -14.77
CA ASP A 32 6.94 4.86 -14.30
C ASP A 32 6.16 5.36 -13.06
N LEU A 33 5.91 4.46 -12.13
CA LEU A 33 5.17 4.74 -10.91
C LEU A 33 6.01 4.60 -9.64
N VAL A 34 7.33 4.68 -9.76
CA VAL A 34 8.20 4.56 -8.59
C VAL A 34 7.86 5.65 -7.56
N PRO A 35 7.56 5.27 -6.31
CA PRO A 35 7.23 6.27 -5.30
C PRO A 35 8.45 7.07 -4.88
N ASP A 36 8.20 8.20 -4.21
CA ASP A 36 9.27 8.98 -3.60
C ASP A 36 9.31 8.81 -2.08
N PHE A 37 8.35 8.07 -1.51
CA PHE A 37 8.38 7.66 -0.11
C PHE A 37 7.57 6.36 0.06
N ILE A 38 8.02 5.51 0.98
CA ILE A 38 7.36 4.23 1.27
C ILE A 38 7.14 4.09 2.77
N LEU A 39 5.90 3.73 3.14
CA LEU A 39 5.54 3.39 4.52
C LEU A 39 5.08 1.93 4.55
N SER A 40 5.63 1.14 5.44
CA SER A 40 5.29 -0.28 5.56
C SER A 40 4.79 -0.61 6.96
N SER A 41 3.80 -1.50 7.02
CA SER A 41 3.44 -2.14 8.28
C SER A 41 4.67 -2.81 8.90
N THR A 42 4.67 -2.93 10.21
CA THR A 42 5.76 -3.56 10.96
C THR A 42 5.73 -5.09 10.91
N ALA A 43 4.66 -5.70 10.41
CA ALA A 43 4.58 -7.15 10.30
C ALA A 43 5.64 -7.68 9.33
N LEU A 44 6.21 -8.83 9.66
CA LEU A 44 7.29 -9.42 8.86
C LEU A 44 6.91 -9.61 7.38
N ARG A 45 5.72 -10.13 7.11
CA ARG A 45 5.27 -10.35 5.73
C ARG A 45 5.14 -9.05 4.94
N ALA A 46 4.75 -7.96 5.60
CA ALA A 46 4.67 -6.64 4.94
C ALA A 46 6.05 -6.07 4.68
N LYS A 47 6.98 -6.23 5.63
CA LYS A 47 8.37 -5.79 5.44
C LYS A 47 9.02 -6.53 4.29
N THR A 48 8.81 -7.84 4.21
CA THR A 48 9.34 -8.67 3.13
C THR A 48 8.78 -8.25 1.78
N THR A 49 7.46 -8.02 1.71
CA THR A 49 6.81 -7.52 0.51
C THR A 49 7.44 -6.20 0.07
N THR A 50 7.60 -5.28 1.02
CA THR A 50 8.20 -3.98 0.76
C THR A 50 9.62 -4.10 0.21
N GLU A 51 10.45 -4.95 0.81
CA GLU A 51 11.82 -5.17 0.36
C GLU A 51 11.88 -5.67 -1.08
N LEU A 52 10.99 -6.60 -1.43
CA LEU A 52 10.95 -7.18 -2.77
C LEU A 52 10.41 -6.19 -3.80
N VAL A 53 9.40 -5.41 -3.43
CA VAL A 53 8.88 -4.34 -4.29
C VAL A 53 9.98 -3.32 -4.55
N VAL A 54 10.72 -2.92 -3.52
CA VAL A 54 11.84 -1.98 -3.63
C VAL A 54 12.91 -2.53 -4.58
N GLU A 55 13.26 -3.79 -4.44
CA GLU A 55 14.22 -4.45 -5.33
C GLU A 55 13.73 -4.39 -6.78
N GLY A 56 12.47 -4.75 -7.00
CA GLY A 56 11.89 -4.79 -8.35
C GLY A 56 11.80 -3.42 -9.01
N CYS A 57 11.44 -2.39 -8.27
CA CYS A 57 11.29 -1.05 -8.83
C CYS A 57 12.55 -0.18 -8.72
N GLU A 58 13.59 -0.70 -8.08
CA GLU A 58 14.88 -0.01 -7.92
C GLU A 58 14.75 1.31 -7.13
N TYR A 59 13.84 1.31 -6.15
CA TYR A 59 13.64 2.46 -5.28
C TYR A 59 14.88 2.73 -4.42
N LYS A 60 15.31 3.98 -4.32
CA LYS A 60 16.52 4.38 -3.60
C LYS A 60 16.26 5.27 -2.38
N GLY A 61 14.99 5.55 -2.09
CA GLY A 61 14.64 6.44 -0.99
C GLY A 61 14.52 5.74 0.36
N ASP A 62 13.95 6.43 1.32
CA ASP A 62 13.75 5.93 2.67
C ASP A 62 12.48 5.09 2.76
N ILE A 63 12.48 4.12 3.68
CA ILE A 63 11.32 3.32 4.03
C ILE A 63 11.06 3.54 5.51
N ALA A 64 9.85 3.98 5.84
CA ALA A 64 9.43 4.12 7.24
C ALA A 64 8.54 2.95 7.62
N LEU A 65 8.74 2.42 8.83
CA LEU A 65 7.86 1.41 9.39
C LEU A 65 6.78 2.12 10.20
N GLU A 66 5.52 1.73 9.98
CA GLU A 66 4.38 2.37 10.61
C GLU A 66 3.53 1.30 11.32
N GLN A 67 3.61 1.27 12.65
CA GLN A 67 2.88 0.29 13.46
C GLN A 67 1.37 0.37 13.24
N SER A 68 0.84 1.57 13.01
CA SER A 68 -0.61 1.74 12.84
C SER A 68 -1.16 1.10 11.56
N LEU A 69 -0.29 0.70 10.63
CA LEU A 69 -0.71 -0.05 9.45
C LEU A 69 -0.98 -1.52 9.78
N TYR A 70 -0.48 -2.02 10.90
CA TYR A 70 -0.79 -3.36 11.38
C TYR A 70 -2.09 -3.28 12.18
N LYS A 71 -3.09 -4.05 11.82
CA LYS A 71 -4.45 -4.01 12.41
C LYS A 71 -5.11 -2.64 12.23
N ALA A 72 -4.87 -2.01 11.08
CA ALA A 72 -5.38 -0.68 10.77
C ALA A 72 -6.88 -0.69 10.45
N LYS A 73 -7.49 0.47 10.62
CA LYS A 73 -8.83 0.81 10.10
C LYS A 73 -8.67 1.84 8.99
N PRO A 74 -9.68 2.05 8.14
CA PRO A 74 -9.57 3.04 7.06
C PRO A 74 -9.14 4.42 7.54
N LYS A 75 -9.65 4.86 8.69
CA LYS A 75 -9.30 6.17 9.25
C LYS A 75 -7.82 6.28 9.62
N ASP A 76 -7.15 5.16 9.89
CA ASP A 76 -5.72 5.18 10.18
C ASP A 76 -4.92 5.50 8.94
N TYR A 77 -5.34 4.97 7.78
CA TYR A 77 -4.75 5.32 6.48
C TYR A 77 -4.91 6.81 6.22
N LEU A 78 -6.11 7.34 6.41
CA LEU A 78 -6.37 8.77 6.21
C LEU A 78 -5.46 9.62 7.10
N LYS A 79 -5.34 9.25 8.37
CA LYS A 79 -4.54 9.99 9.34
C LYS A 79 -3.06 10.00 8.96
N ILE A 80 -2.54 8.85 8.51
CA ILE A 80 -1.17 8.74 8.06
C ILE A 80 -0.93 9.64 6.85
N ILE A 81 -1.82 9.55 5.86
CA ILE A 81 -1.66 10.26 4.59
C ILE A 81 -1.79 11.77 4.77
N GLU A 82 -2.77 12.23 5.56
CA GLU A 82 -2.94 13.67 5.77
C GLU A 82 -1.78 14.32 6.53
N GLY A 83 -0.98 13.50 7.22
CA GLY A 83 0.19 13.96 7.96
C GLY A 83 1.50 13.92 7.19
N LEU A 84 1.48 13.47 5.93
CA LEU A 84 2.70 13.36 5.14
C LEU A 84 3.29 14.73 4.79
N SER A 85 4.63 14.77 4.66
CA SER A 85 5.32 15.96 4.20
C SER A 85 4.98 16.25 2.74
N ASP A 86 4.76 17.51 2.41
CA ASP A 86 4.41 17.93 1.05
C ASP A 86 5.57 17.83 0.06
N ARG A 87 6.76 17.52 0.53
CA ARG A 87 7.87 17.23 -0.37
C ARG A 87 7.69 15.92 -1.12
N TYR A 88 6.80 15.04 -0.62
CA TYR A 88 6.47 13.78 -1.28
C TYR A 88 5.25 13.94 -2.16
N VAL A 89 5.34 13.46 -3.39
CA VAL A 89 4.27 13.54 -4.39
C VAL A 89 3.59 12.18 -4.59
N ARG A 90 4.37 11.10 -4.54
CA ARG A 90 3.87 9.75 -4.76
C ARG A 90 4.34 8.86 -3.62
N VAL A 91 3.40 8.40 -2.80
CA VAL A 91 3.70 7.61 -1.61
C VAL A 91 3.08 6.23 -1.74
N LEU A 92 3.85 5.20 -1.40
CA LEU A 92 3.38 3.82 -1.35
C LEU A 92 3.19 3.41 0.10
N LEU A 93 2.00 2.84 0.40
CA LEU A 93 1.72 2.25 1.70
C LEU A 93 1.54 0.75 1.53
N VAL A 94 2.23 -0.01 2.36
CA VAL A 94 2.13 -1.48 2.38
C VAL A 94 1.47 -1.90 3.68
N GLY A 95 0.25 -2.38 3.57
CA GLY A 95 -0.57 -2.77 4.72
C GLY A 95 -1.20 -4.14 4.50
N HIS A 96 -2.37 -4.33 5.07
CA HIS A 96 -3.06 -5.62 5.11
C HIS A 96 -4.51 -5.49 4.70
N ASN A 97 -5.08 -6.55 4.16
CA ASN A 97 -6.51 -6.62 3.90
C ASN A 97 -7.22 -7.23 5.12
N PRO A 98 -8.46 -6.85 5.40
CA PRO A 98 -9.32 -6.02 4.56
C PRO A 98 -9.14 -4.51 4.72
N ALA A 99 -8.29 -4.05 5.62
CA ALA A 99 -8.12 -2.62 5.90
C ALA A 99 -7.72 -1.82 4.66
N ALA A 100 -6.81 -2.37 3.83
CA ALA A 100 -6.39 -1.70 2.60
C ALA A 100 -7.55 -1.55 1.62
N GLU A 101 -8.35 -2.60 1.45
CA GLU A 101 -9.55 -2.56 0.60
C GLU A 101 -10.54 -1.51 1.08
N GLU A 102 -10.79 -1.48 2.39
CA GLU A 102 -11.70 -0.52 2.99
C GLU A 102 -11.19 0.92 2.85
N ALA A 103 -9.87 1.12 2.96
CA ALA A 103 -9.27 2.43 2.77
C ALA A 103 -9.45 2.90 1.32
N ILE A 104 -9.24 2.00 0.34
CA ILE A 104 -9.45 2.31 -1.07
C ILE A 104 -10.90 2.72 -1.31
N GLU A 105 -11.85 2.00 -0.74
CA GLU A 105 -13.26 2.32 -0.86
C GLU A 105 -13.58 3.70 -0.28
N MET A 106 -12.95 4.02 0.86
CA MET A 106 -13.11 5.34 1.49
C MET A 106 -12.59 6.45 0.58
N PHE A 107 -11.42 6.26 -0.05
CA PHE A 107 -10.81 7.28 -0.90
C PHE A 107 -11.46 7.40 -2.27
N THR A 108 -12.16 6.39 -2.74
CA THR A 108 -12.73 6.37 -4.09
C THR A 108 -14.24 6.49 -4.12
N GLY A 109 -14.91 6.13 -3.03
CA GLY A 109 -16.36 6.02 -3.01
C GLY A 109 -16.88 4.77 -3.70
N LEU A 110 -16.00 3.91 -4.20
CA LEU A 110 -16.35 2.63 -4.81
C LEU A 110 -16.60 1.59 -3.72
N VAL A 111 -17.27 0.49 -4.08
CA VAL A 111 -17.52 -0.64 -3.17
C VAL A 111 -17.04 -1.94 -3.81
N ASP A 112 -16.87 -2.96 -2.97
CA ASP A 112 -16.48 -4.31 -3.42
C ASP A 112 -15.12 -4.35 -4.13
N ILE A 113 -14.20 -3.49 -3.70
CA ILE A 113 -12.83 -3.53 -4.18
C ILE A 113 -12.14 -4.75 -3.57
N LYS A 114 -11.61 -5.63 -4.42
CA LYS A 114 -10.89 -6.84 -3.99
C LYS A 114 -9.42 -6.73 -4.32
N MET A 115 -8.60 -6.86 -3.28
CA MET A 115 -7.14 -6.84 -3.39
C MET A 115 -6.62 -8.22 -2.99
N SER A 116 -6.13 -8.99 -3.95
CA SER A 116 -5.41 -10.22 -3.66
C SER A 116 -4.06 -9.87 -3.01
N ALA A 117 -3.37 -10.89 -2.48
CA ALA A 117 -2.04 -10.67 -1.93
C ALA A 117 -1.14 -10.01 -2.99
N CYS A 118 -0.37 -9.03 -2.60
CA CYS A 118 0.54 -8.27 -3.47
C CYS A 118 -0.15 -7.47 -4.58
N ALA A 119 -1.47 -7.30 -4.53
CA ALA A 119 -2.17 -6.40 -5.44
C ALA A 119 -1.81 -4.95 -5.11
N LEU A 120 -1.83 -4.10 -6.12
CA LEU A 120 -1.49 -2.68 -6.01
C LEU A 120 -2.65 -1.84 -6.49
N ALA A 121 -3.04 -0.84 -5.70
CA ALA A 121 -4.01 0.16 -6.13
C ALA A 121 -3.31 1.50 -6.26
N HIS A 122 -3.43 2.11 -7.43
CA HIS A 122 -2.88 3.43 -7.70
C HIS A 122 -4.03 4.42 -7.78
N LEU A 123 -4.01 5.40 -6.86
CA LEU A 123 -5.05 6.42 -6.77
C LEU A 123 -4.45 7.79 -7.02
N ASN A 124 -5.16 8.62 -7.80
CA ASN A 124 -4.83 10.03 -7.92
C ASN A 124 -5.86 10.83 -7.13
N LEU A 125 -5.40 11.53 -6.11
CA LEU A 125 -6.26 12.32 -5.24
C LEU A 125 -6.30 13.78 -5.71
N PRO A 126 -7.48 14.42 -5.70
CA PRO A 126 -7.63 15.81 -6.16
C PRO A 126 -7.22 16.81 -5.06
N ILE A 127 -5.98 16.76 -4.65
CA ILE A 127 -5.43 17.61 -3.59
C ILE A 127 -4.10 18.19 -4.03
N GLU A 128 -3.75 19.36 -3.48
CA GLU A 128 -2.45 19.97 -3.71
C GLU A 128 -1.48 19.63 -2.58
N LYS A 129 -2.01 19.50 -1.36
CA LYS A 129 -1.25 19.14 -0.16
C LYS A 129 -1.93 17.97 0.52
N TRP A 130 -1.15 17.10 1.15
CA TRP A 130 -1.70 15.97 1.89
C TRP A 130 -2.66 16.43 2.99
N SER A 131 -2.35 17.56 3.65
CA SER A 131 -3.20 18.10 4.71
C SER A 131 -4.57 18.57 4.23
N ASP A 132 -4.75 18.75 2.93
CA ASP A 132 -6.07 19.09 2.36
C ASP A 132 -7.10 18.02 2.67
N LEU A 133 -6.66 16.78 2.88
CA LEU A 133 -7.56 15.67 3.21
C LEU A 133 -8.28 15.87 4.53
N LYS A 134 -7.76 16.68 5.43
CA LYS A 134 -8.43 16.98 6.70
C LYS A 134 -9.78 17.66 6.50
N GLN A 135 -9.92 18.44 5.44
CA GLN A 135 -11.14 19.19 5.12
C GLN A 135 -12.11 18.35 4.29
N GLU A 136 -11.65 17.27 3.69
CA GLU A 136 -12.40 16.45 2.74
C GLU A 136 -12.91 15.14 3.35
N LYS A 137 -12.88 15.00 4.65
CA LYS A 137 -13.03 13.75 5.42
C LYS A 137 -14.05 12.73 4.89
N ASN A 138 -15.25 13.19 4.52
CA ASN A 138 -16.30 12.27 4.07
C ASN A 138 -16.61 12.42 2.58
N ASN A 139 -15.87 13.29 1.89
CA ASN A 139 -16.12 13.63 0.49
C ASN A 139 -14.90 13.39 -0.41
N ILE A 140 -13.95 12.63 0.07
CA ILE A 140 -12.77 12.29 -0.73
C ILE A 140 -13.22 11.43 -1.90
N ARG A 141 -12.79 11.83 -3.09
CA ARG A 141 -13.03 11.04 -4.31
C ARG A 141 -11.79 11.12 -5.18
N ALA A 142 -11.08 10.01 -5.31
CA ALA A 142 -9.95 9.94 -6.21
C ALA A 142 -10.39 10.29 -7.63
N GLU A 143 -9.54 11.01 -8.37
CA GLU A 143 -9.81 11.34 -9.76
C GLU A 143 -9.70 10.12 -10.64
N SER A 144 -8.82 9.20 -10.28
CA SER A 144 -8.65 7.95 -11.01
C SER A 144 -8.15 6.86 -10.07
N ILE A 145 -8.46 5.63 -10.43
CA ILE A 145 -7.97 4.44 -9.72
C ILE A 145 -7.60 3.37 -10.73
N GLU A 146 -6.48 2.72 -10.50
CA GLU A 146 -6.08 1.53 -11.25
C GLU A 146 -5.69 0.46 -10.23
N VAL A 147 -6.29 -0.73 -10.34
CA VAL A 147 -5.94 -1.87 -9.49
C VAL A 147 -5.20 -2.89 -10.34
N MET A 148 -3.99 -3.24 -9.92
CA MET A 148 -3.14 -4.19 -10.62
C MET A 148 -2.95 -5.42 -9.73
N ARG A 149 -3.21 -6.59 -10.26
CA ARG A 149 -3.15 -7.85 -9.51
C ARG A 149 -2.12 -8.78 -10.14
N PRO A 150 -1.31 -9.49 -9.30
CA PRO A 150 -0.30 -10.40 -9.84
C PRO A 150 -0.87 -11.46 -10.77
N GLU A 151 -2.05 -11.99 -10.45
CA GLU A 151 -2.69 -13.03 -11.26
C GLU A 151 -3.10 -12.55 -12.65
N GLU A 152 -3.11 -11.24 -12.88
CA GLU A 152 -3.49 -10.63 -14.15
C GLU A 152 -2.28 -10.29 -15.03
N LEU A 153 -1.07 -10.58 -14.55
CA LEU A 153 0.16 -10.18 -15.22
C LEU A 153 0.82 -11.29 -16.04
N SER A 154 0.17 -12.41 -16.18
CA SER A 154 0.71 -13.56 -16.93
C SER A 154 0.75 -13.31 -18.44
#